data_ad39731fa3c905a577b54d4ef32996c8
#
_entry.id   ad39731fa3c905a577b54d4ef32996c8
#
_cell.length_a   1.000
_cell.length_b   1.000
_cell.length_c   1.000
_cell.angle_alpha   90.00
_cell.angle_beta   90.00
_cell.angle_gamma   90.00
#
_symmetry.space_group_name_H-M   'P 1'
#
loop_
_entity.id
_entity.type
_entity.pdbx_description
1 polymer ?
#
loop_
_entity_poly.entity_id
_entity_poly.type
_entity_poly.pdbx_seq_one_letter_code
_entity_poly.pdbx_strand_id
1 'polypeptide(L)'
;MSTSIVYYSGNLRTESAHIESGENYITDAPTDNQGKGKAFSPTDLIATGLANCMLTIMGIIAKRESLQIEGTRAEVTKIMGKNPRCISEIKIDFQFPRDYGDEEKKLLEEGALNCPVAKSLSANLIQTINFYY
;
A
#
# COMPACT_ATOMS: atom_id res chain seq x y z
N MET A 1 -7.30 11.51 20.00
CA MET A 1 -6.93 10.10 20.21
C MET A 1 -5.75 9.75 19.31
N SER A 2 -4.75 9.05 19.89
CA SER A 2 -3.61 8.61 19.09
C SER A 2 -3.98 7.42 18.22
N THR A 3 -3.39 7.33 17.03
CA THR A 3 -3.60 6.21 16.11
C THR A 3 -2.90 4.95 16.60
N SER A 4 -1.63 5.09 16.98
CA SER A 4 -0.80 3.94 17.36
C SER A 4 0.27 4.34 18.37
N ILE A 5 0.86 3.33 18.99
CA ILE A 5 2.03 3.47 19.84
C ILE A 5 3.11 2.56 19.27
N VAL A 6 4.33 3.09 19.13
CA VAL A 6 5.45 2.36 18.55
C VAL A 6 6.60 2.31 19.53
N TYR A 7 7.15 1.11 19.74
CA TYR A 7 8.31 0.88 20.58
C TYR A 7 9.48 0.41 19.72
N TYR A 8 10.68 0.88 20.08
CA TYR A 8 11.90 0.33 19.50
C TYR A 8 12.35 -0.85 20.35
N SER A 9 12.38 -2.04 19.75
CA SER A 9 12.73 -3.29 20.46
C SER A 9 14.22 -3.60 20.47
N GLY A 10 15.02 -2.81 19.77
CA GLY A 10 16.43 -3.11 19.56
C GLY A 10 16.66 -3.94 18.30
N ASN A 11 17.90 -4.06 17.89
CA ASN A 11 18.31 -4.83 16.70
C ASN A 11 17.58 -4.38 15.41
N LEU A 12 17.30 -3.07 15.31
CA LEU A 12 16.65 -2.45 14.16
C LEU A 12 15.22 -2.97 13.92
N ARG A 13 14.54 -3.35 14.99
CA ARG A 13 13.15 -3.81 15.00
C ARG A 13 12.28 -2.86 15.79
N THR A 14 11.05 -2.63 15.30
CA THR A 14 10.02 -1.90 16.05
C THR A 14 8.79 -2.78 16.23
N GLU A 15 8.01 -2.46 17.25
CA GLU A 15 6.70 -3.09 17.50
C GLU A 15 5.66 -1.99 17.55
N SER A 16 4.56 -2.18 16.81
CA SER A 16 3.50 -1.19 16.69
C SER A 16 2.17 -1.77 17.15
N ALA A 17 1.41 -0.97 17.88
CA ALA A 17 0.08 -1.34 18.36
C ALA A 17 -0.93 -0.31 17.89
N HIS A 18 -2.00 -0.77 17.22
CA HIS A 18 -3.13 0.07 16.81
C HIS A 18 -4.03 0.28 18.03
N ILE A 19 -4.24 1.52 18.42
CA ILE A 19 -4.95 1.83 19.67
C ILE A 19 -6.41 1.33 19.63
N GLU A 20 -7.10 1.63 18.54
CA GLU A 20 -8.53 1.32 18.45
C GLU A 20 -8.84 -0.18 18.37
N SER A 21 -8.10 -0.92 17.53
CA SER A 21 -8.38 -2.34 17.28
C SER A 21 -7.58 -3.30 18.16
N GLY A 22 -6.45 -2.86 18.68
CA GLY A 22 -5.51 -3.72 19.39
C GLY A 22 -4.61 -4.56 18.47
N GLU A 23 -4.73 -4.41 17.16
CA GLU A 23 -3.86 -5.12 16.21
C GLU A 23 -2.42 -4.66 16.33
N ASN A 24 -1.50 -5.60 16.18
CA ASN A 24 -0.07 -5.35 16.31
C ASN A 24 0.67 -5.83 15.09
N TYR A 25 1.80 -5.17 14.79
CA TYR A 25 2.77 -5.67 13.81
C TYR A 25 4.16 -5.24 14.19
N ILE A 26 5.16 -5.89 13.59
CA ILE A 26 6.57 -5.54 13.77
C ILE A 26 7.13 -5.02 12.45
N THR A 27 8.20 -4.23 12.53
CA THR A 27 9.01 -3.88 11.37
C THR A 27 10.45 -4.27 11.60
N ASP A 28 11.17 -4.60 10.53
CA ASP A 28 12.60 -4.84 10.52
C ASP A 28 13.24 -3.93 9.48
N ALA A 29 14.44 -3.44 9.77
CA ALA A 29 15.21 -2.78 8.73
C ALA A 29 15.49 -3.79 7.60
N PRO A 30 15.53 -3.35 6.34
CA PRO A 30 15.78 -4.25 5.22
C PRO A 30 17.22 -4.73 5.20
N THR A 31 17.46 -5.86 4.52
CA THR A 31 18.80 -6.48 4.46
C THR A 31 19.83 -5.57 3.79
N ASP A 32 19.40 -4.71 2.84
CA ASP A 32 20.29 -3.74 2.20
C ASP A 32 20.57 -2.51 3.06
N ASN A 33 20.00 -2.45 4.27
CA ASN A 33 20.21 -1.37 5.24
C ASN A 33 20.43 -1.93 6.65
N GLN A 34 21.32 -2.91 6.77
CA GLN A 34 21.79 -3.51 8.03
C GLN A 34 20.75 -4.33 8.79
N GLY A 35 19.57 -4.53 8.24
CA GLY A 35 18.49 -5.22 8.92
C GLY A 35 18.43 -6.72 8.63
N LYS A 36 17.58 -7.41 9.38
CA LYS A 36 17.35 -8.85 9.23
C LYS A 36 16.35 -9.17 8.12
N GLY A 37 15.53 -8.22 7.74
CA GLY A 37 14.53 -8.40 6.69
C GLY A 37 13.50 -9.48 6.97
N LYS A 38 13.20 -9.76 8.23
CA LYS A 38 12.27 -10.82 8.62
C LYS A 38 10.82 -10.35 8.70
N ALA A 39 10.59 -9.06 8.47
CA ALA A 39 9.27 -8.44 8.44
C ALA A 39 9.31 -7.27 7.47
N PHE A 40 8.16 -6.65 7.24
CA PHE A 40 8.10 -5.44 6.44
C PHE A 40 9.03 -4.39 7.01
N SER A 41 9.79 -3.70 6.15
CA SER A 41 10.47 -2.49 6.55
C SER A 41 9.49 -1.32 6.60
N PRO A 42 9.82 -0.20 7.25
CA PRO A 42 8.95 0.97 7.23
C PRO A 42 8.60 1.46 5.81
N THR A 43 9.55 1.44 4.89
CA THR A 43 9.27 1.85 3.50
C THR A 43 8.43 0.80 2.77
N ASP A 44 8.57 -0.48 3.09
CA ASP A 44 7.68 -1.53 2.57
C ASP A 44 6.24 -1.26 2.98
N LEU A 45 6.01 -0.83 4.23
CA LEU A 45 4.67 -0.51 4.73
C LEU A 45 4.04 0.66 3.96
N ILE A 46 4.82 1.68 3.64
CA ILE A 46 4.33 2.81 2.85
C ILE A 46 3.88 2.33 1.47
N ALA A 47 4.71 1.54 0.80
CA ALA A 47 4.37 1.00 -0.52
C ALA A 47 3.14 0.09 -0.46
N THR A 48 3.09 -0.81 0.49
CA THR A 48 1.96 -1.74 0.68
C THR A 48 0.71 -0.98 1.09
N GLY A 49 0.86 0.06 1.92
CA GLY A 49 -0.25 0.91 2.34
C GLY A 49 -0.94 1.60 1.17
N LEU A 50 -0.20 1.99 0.14
CA LEU A 50 -0.78 2.55 -1.07
C LEU A 50 -1.72 1.55 -1.74
N ALA A 51 -1.28 0.29 -1.91
CA ALA A 51 -2.12 -0.77 -2.49
C ALA A 51 -3.34 -1.06 -1.62
N ASN A 52 -3.15 -1.12 -0.30
CA ASN A 52 -4.25 -1.31 0.65
C ASN A 52 -5.31 -0.22 0.49
N CYS A 53 -4.88 1.03 0.37
CA CYS A 53 -5.78 2.17 0.21
C CYS A 53 -6.52 2.11 -1.12
N MET A 54 -5.81 1.83 -2.21
CA MET A 54 -6.42 1.70 -3.53
C MET A 54 -7.48 0.60 -3.56
N LEU A 55 -7.15 -0.58 -3.02
CA LEU A 55 -8.10 -1.70 -2.94
C LEU A 55 -9.33 -1.34 -2.10
N THR A 56 -9.12 -0.64 -0.99
CA THR A 56 -10.23 -0.23 -0.11
C THR A 56 -11.17 0.73 -0.84
N ILE A 57 -10.63 1.71 -1.54
CA ILE A 57 -11.46 2.66 -2.31
C ILE A 57 -12.19 1.93 -3.43
N MET A 58 -11.51 1.03 -4.16
CA MET A 58 -12.16 0.22 -5.19
C MET A 58 -13.26 -0.67 -4.59
N GLY A 59 -13.04 -1.20 -3.39
CA GLY A 59 -14.05 -1.98 -2.66
C GLY A 59 -15.29 -1.17 -2.31
N ILE A 60 -15.11 0.09 -1.90
CA ILE A 60 -16.22 1.00 -1.61
C ILE A 60 -17.03 1.26 -2.89
N ILE A 61 -16.34 1.53 -4.00
CA ILE A 61 -16.98 1.75 -5.30
C ILE A 61 -17.71 0.49 -5.75
N ALA A 62 -17.07 -0.66 -5.63
CA ALA A 62 -17.66 -1.95 -6.02
C ALA A 62 -18.95 -2.24 -5.25
N LYS A 63 -18.96 -1.93 -3.95
CA LYS A 63 -20.16 -2.10 -3.13
C LYS A 63 -21.29 -1.20 -3.61
N ARG A 64 -20.97 0.06 -3.92
CA ARG A 64 -21.94 1.03 -4.41
C ARG A 64 -22.51 0.62 -5.78
N GLU A 65 -21.65 0.11 -6.66
CA GLU A 65 -22.02 -0.25 -8.03
C GLU A 65 -22.44 -1.71 -8.19
N SER A 66 -22.53 -2.46 -7.09
CA SER A 66 -22.87 -3.90 -7.07
C SER A 66 -21.91 -4.75 -7.91
N LEU A 67 -20.63 -4.43 -7.84
CA LEU A 67 -19.57 -5.17 -8.51
C LEU A 67 -18.93 -6.15 -7.53
N GLN A 68 -18.40 -7.25 -8.04
CA GLN A 68 -17.66 -8.23 -7.24
C GLN A 68 -16.19 -8.13 -7.60
N ILE A 69 -15.38 -7.62 -6.68
CA ILE A 69 -13.94 -7.53 -6.85
C ILE A 69 -13.15 -8.38 -5.84
N GLU A 70 -13.85 -9.17 -5.03
CA GLU A 70 -13.22 -10.06 -4.06
C GLU A 70 -12.26 -11.00 -4.80
N GLY A 71 -11.06 -11.13 -4.27
CA GLY A 71 -10.00 -11.91 -4.90
C GLY A 71 -9.08 -11.09 -5.80
N THR A 72 -9.34 -9.78 -5.96
CA THR A 72 -8.40 -8.91 -6.67
C THR A 72 -7.03 -8.96 -5.98
N ARG A 73 -5.99 -9.22 -6.77
CA ARG A 73 -4.62 -9.36 -6.30
C ARG A 73 -3.81 -8.12 -6.69
N ALA A 74 -3.06 -7.60 -5.74
CA ALA A 74 -2.13 -6.49 -5.99
C ALA A 74 -0.71 -6.98 -5.79
N GLU A 75 0.14 -6.82 -6.79
CA GLU A 75 1.57 -7.07 -6.66
C GLU A 75 2.26 -5.73 -6.53
N VAL A 76 2.97 -5.53 -5.43
CA VAL A 76 3.57 -4.25 -5.08
C VAL A 76 5.09 -4.36 -5.17
N THR A 77 5.70 -3.43 -5.92
CA THR A 77 7.15 -3.33 -6.02
C THR A 77 7.58 -1.94 -5.58
N LYS A 78 8.45 -1.89 -4.59
CA LYS A 78 9.02 -0.66 -4.07
C LYS A 78 10.40 -0.46 -4.70
N ILE A 79 10.65 0.72 -5.25
CA ILE A 79 11.94 1.08 -5.84
C ILE A 79 12.52 2.25 -5.05
N MET A 80 13.70 2.03 -4.46
CA MET A 80 14.38 3.03 -3.65
C MET A 80 15.29 3.89 -4.51
N GLY A 81 15.30 5.19 -4.24
CA GLY A 81 16.24 6.13 -4.83
C GLY A 81 17.43 6.36 -3.92
N LYS A 82 18.39 7.15 -4.40
CA LYS A 82 19.61 7.52 -3.68
C LYS A 82 19.76 9.02 -3.67
N ASN A 83 20.50 9.51 -2.64
CA ASN A 83 20.91 10.92 -2.54
C ASN A 83 19.73 11.91 -2.57
N PRO A 84 18.76 11.83 -1.66
CA PRO A 84 18.72 11.00 -0.46
C PRO A 84 18.12 9.61 -0.70
N ARG A 85 18.34 8.71 0.23
CA ARG A 85 17.65 7.43 0.25
C ARG A 85 16.17 7.68 0.52
N CYS A 86 15.33 7.36 -0.44
CA CYS A 86 13.89 7.56 -0.35
C CYS A 86 13.19 6.62 -1.32
N ILE A 87 11.88 6.48 -1.19
CA ILE A 87 11.10 5.72 -2.16
C ILE A 87 10.99 6.58 -3.43
N SER A 88 11.57 6.11 -4.54
CA SER A 88 11.51 6.82 -5.81
C SER A 88 10.32 6.42 -6.64
N GLU A 89 9.89 5.16 -6.52
CA GLU A 89 8.74 4.65 -7.27
C GLU A 89 8.04 3.53 -6.51
N ILE A 90 6.71 3.51 -6.60
CA ILE A 90 5.90 2.38 -6.17
C ILE A 90 5.15 1.88 -7.40
N LYS A 91 5.42 0.63 -7.78
CA LYS A 91 4.72 -0.02 -8.88
C LYS A 91 3.70 -0.99 -8.30
N ILE A 92 2.47 -0.90 -8.76
CA ILE A 92 1.40 -1.82 -8.34
C ILE A 92 0.69 -2.37 -9.57
N ASP A 93 0.67 -3.68 -9.68
CA ASP A 93 -0.08 -4.38 -10.72
C ASP A 93 -1.29 -5.04 -10.07
N PHE A 94 -2.48 -4.60 -10.46
CA PHE A 94 -3.75 -5.19 -9.99
C PHE A 94 -4.22 -6.22 -11.00
N GLN A 95 -4.52 -7.42 -10.51
CA GLN A 95 -5.14 -8.48 -11.29
C GLN A 95 -6.54 -8.73 -10.74
N PHE A 96 -7.55 -8.41 -11.51
CA PHE A 96 -8.94 -8.60 -11.12
C PHE A 96 -9.42 -10.03 -11.39
N PRO A 97 -10.40 -10.53 -10.62
CA PRO A 97 -10.90 -11.91 -10.78
C PRO A 97 -11.77 -12.09 -12.03
N ARG A 98 -12.22 -11.01 -12.65
CA ARG A 98 -13.12 -11.03 -13.80
C ARG A 98 -13.04 -9.71 -14.56
N ASP A 99 -13.70 -9.65 -15.70
CA ASP A 99 -13.82 -8.42 -16.47
C ASP A 99 -15.05 -7.62 -16.03
N TYR A 100 -15.08 -6.34 -16.38
CA TYR A 100 -16.16 -5.40 -16.06
C TYR A 100 -16.44 -4.53 -17.27
N GLY A 101 -17.55 -3.80 -17.25
CA GLY A 101 -17.85 -2.84 -18.30
C GLY A 101 -16.87 -1.67 -18.31
N ASP A 102 -16.77 -0.96 -19.42
CA ASP A 102 -15.79 0.12 -19.56
C ASP A 102 -16.03 1.26 -18.56
N GLU A 103 -17.29 1.62 -18.30
CA GLU A 103 -17.59 2.65 -17.30
C GLU A 103 -17.25 2.21 -15.89
N GLU A 104 -17.48 0.95 -15.60
CA GLU A 104 -17.17 0.36 -14.29
C GLU A 104 -15.66 0.30 -14.04
N LYS A 105 -14.90 -0.09 -15.05
CA LYS A 105 -13.44 -0.05 -14.99
C LYS A 105 -12.94 1.37 -14.73
N LYS A 106 -13.51 2.34 -15.43
CA LYS A 106 -13.14 3.75 -15.28
C LYS A 106 -13.37 4.24 -13.84
N LEU A 107 -14.53 3.91 -13.26
CA LEU A 107 -14.84 4.26 -11.88
C LEU A 107 -13.85 3.65 -10.90
N LEU A 108 -13.54 2.36 -11.06
CA LEU A 108 -12.59 1.66 -10.19
C LEU A 108 -11.20 2.29 -10.30
N GLU A 109 -10.72 2.49 -11.52
CA GLU A 109 -9.36 3.00 -11.75
C GLU A 109 -9.21 4.45 -11.28
N GLU A 110 -10.17 5.32 -11.57
CA GLU A 110 -10.14 6.70 -11.11
C GLU A 110 -10.17 6.76 -9.58
N GLY A 111 -10.98 5.91 -8.95
CA GLY A 111 -11.04 5.83 -7.50
C GLY A 111 -9.71 5.43 -6.89
N ALA A 112 -9.08 4.40 -7.43
CA ALA A 112 -7.77 3.94 -6.96
C ALA A 112 -6.71 5.03 -7.09
N LEU A 113 -6.63 5.65 -8.26
CA LEU A 113 -5.61 6.66 -8.55
C LEU A 113 -5.75 7.93 -7.69
N ASN A 114 -6.93 8.16 -7.15
CA ASN A 114 -7.22 9.33 -6.31
C ASN A 114 -7.42 8.99 -4.84
N CYS A 115 -6.93 7.84 -4.39
CA CYS A 115 -7.10 7.43 -3.00
C CYS A 115 -6.31 8.36 -2.05
N PRO A 116 -6.72 8.46 -0.76
CA PRO A 116 -6.08 9.37 0.18
C PRO A 116 -4.58 9.18 0.32
N VAL A 117 -4.09 7.94 0.34
CA VAL A 117 -2.64 7.69 0.44
C VAL A 117 -1.92 8.19 -0.81
N ALA A 118 -2.46 7.91 -2.00
CA ALA A 118 -1.86 8.40 -3.24
C ALA A 118 -1.71 9.93 -3.24
N LYS A 119 -2.71 10.62 -2.71
CA LYS A 119 -2.69 12.09 -2.62
C LYS A 119 -1.76 12.63 -1.54
N SER A 120 -1.36 11.79 -0.59
CA SER A 120 -0.52 12.19 0.53
C SER A 120 0.97 11.97 0.28
N LEU A 121 1.32 11.23 -0.76
CA LEU A 121 2.71 10.95 -1.10
C LEU A 121 3.34 12.12 -1.84
N SER A 122 4.68 12.22 -1.74
CA SER A 122 5.43 13.27 -2.41
C SER A 122 5.16 13.29 -3.93
N ALA A 123 5.08 14.47 -4.51
CA ALA A 123 4.95 14.64 -5.95
C ALA A 123 6.15 14.05 -6.73
N ASN A 124 7.29 13.92 -6.06
CA ASN A 124 8.50 13.35 -6.66
C ASN A 124 8.50 11.82 -6.68
N LEU A 125 7.60 11.20 -5.93
CA LEU A 125 7.45 9.75 -5.90
C LEU A 125 6.59 9.31 -7.08
N ILE A 126 7.13 8.45 -7.93
CA ILE A 126 6.40 7.96 -9.11
C ILE A 126 5.47 6.83 -8.70
N GLN A 127 4.20 6.95 -9.05
CA GLN A 127 3.19 5.91 -8.83
C GLN A 127 2.87 5.26 -10.18
N THR A 128 3.32 4.02 -10.38
CA THR A 128 3.11 3.28 -11.62
C THR A 128 2.05 2.21 -11.36
N ILE A 129 0.83 2.49 -11.75
CA ILE A 129 -0.32 1.65 -11.41
C ILE A 129 -0.90 1.04 -12.69
N ASN A 130 -0.98 -0.28 -12.71
CA ASN A 130 -1.52 -1.03 -13.85
C ASN A 130 -2.71 -1.88 -13.40
N PHE A 131 -3.71 -1.99 -14.26
CA PHE A 131 -4.93 -2.73 -14.00
C PHE A 131 -5.11 -3.79 -15.09
N TYR A 132 -5.25 -5.05 -14.67
CA TYR A 132 -5.43 -6.19 -15.57
C TYR A 132 -6.72 -6.93 -15.21
N TYR A 133 -7.51 -7.21 -16.23
CA TYR A 133 -8.82 -7.86 -16.06
C TYR A 133 -8.89 -9.25 -16.68
#